data_ec43573750a6a4f34636eddaf8b6cb39
#
_entry.id   ec43573750a6a4f34636eddaf8b6cb39
#
_cell.length_a   1.000
_cell.length_b   1.000
_cell.length_c   1.000
_cell.angle_alpha   90.00
_cell.angle_beta   90.00
_cell.angle_gamma   90.00
#
_symmetry.space_group_name_H-M   'P 1'
#
loop_
_entity.id
_entity.type
_entity.pdbx_description
1 polymer ?
#
loop_
_entity_poly.entity_id
_entity_poly.type
_entity_poly.pdbx_seq_one_letter_code
_entity_poly.pdbx_strand_id
1 'polypeptide(L)'
;MPNVAIIISIMEGDGGSAGCLEECQRQVDAVAAEGKYSFFIILNDAGEEGYVASWEKATKAGADFFLWIDHDLILSEGAVACLLENSVFLRHKAVITGTVSRADKSLVFGGRTRRGRLLEPDPVIPIPCHLFDMAVALVPGYAFSSLENPVDFFRKSLLNYGYGNKTAKAGVARMVAPGVLGVTGRNAEIPAWKNPESTMREKTAWLLRSIFK
;
A
#
# COMPACT_ATOMS: atom_id res chain seq x y z
N MET A 1 -7.50 3.73 -22.76
CA MET A 1 -7.30 4.55 -21.54
C MET A 1 -7.16 3.55 -20.39
N PRO A 2 -6.07 3.59 -19.60
CA PRO A 2 -5.88 2.64 -18.51
C PRO A 2 -6.93 2.82 -17.40
N ASN A 3 -7.41 1.70 -16.86
CA ASN A 3 -8.38 1.66 -15.77
C ASN A 3 -7.68 1.49 -14.42
N VAL A 4 -7.95 2.38 -13.48
CA VAL A 4 -7.41 2.33 -12.13
C VAL A 4 -8.52 1.96 -11.15
N ALA A 5 -8.41 0.80 -10.52
CA ALA A 5 -9.24 0.44 -9.38
C ALA A 5 -8.67 1.06 -8.11
N ILE A 6 -9.44 1.87 -7.43
CA ILE A 6 -9.09 2.43 -6.13
C ILE A 6 -9.74 1.55 -5.08
N ILE A 7 -8.94 0.95 -4.22
CA ILE A 7 -9.38 0.03 -3.19
C ILE A 7 -9.14 0.68 -1.83
N ILE A 8 -10.22 1.06 -1.18
CA ILE A 8 -10.16 1.70 0.14
C ILE A 8 -10.61 0.67 1.18
N SER A 9 -9.70 0.36 2.12
CA SER A 9 -10.05 -0.48 3.26
C SER A 9 -11.00 0.28 4.18
N ILE A 10 -12.06 -0.37 4.65
CA ILE A 10 -13.00 0.17 5.63
C ILE A 10 -12.95 -0.65 6.91
N MET A 11 -13.21 -0.01 8.05
CA MET A 11 -13.46 -0.69 9.32
C MET A 11 -14.84 -0.31 9.82
N GLU A 12 -15.62 -1.30 10.23
CA GLU A 12 -16.94 -1.05 10.83
C GLU A 12 -16.80 -0.15 12.08
N GLY A 13 -17.57 0.94 12.12
CA GLY A 13 -17.64 1.85 13.26
C GLY A 13 -16.61 2.97 13.29
N ASP A 14 -15.75 3.11 12.29
CA ASP A 14 -14.75 4.16 12.25
C ASP A 14 -15.19 5.36 11.38
N GLY A 15 -15.39 6.52 12.00
CA GLY A 15 -15.73 7.77 11.30
C GLY A 15 -14.60 8.33 10.40
N GLY A 16 -13.39 7.74 10.45
CA GLY A 16 -12.24 8.16 9.66
C GLY A 16 -12.37 7.88 8.17
N SER A 17 -13.13 6.86 7.79
CA SER A 17 -13.26 6.42 6.39
C SER A 17 -13.95 7.44 5.48
N ALA A 18 -14.85 8.27 6.02
CA ALA A 18 -15.56 9.28 5.23
C ALA A 18 -14.61 10.37 4.69
N GLY A 19 -13.72 10.91 5.53
CA GLY A 19 -12.75 11.93 5.12
C GLY A 19 -11.69 11.39 4.15
N CYS A 20 -11.26 10.14 4.33
CA CYS A 20 -10.37 9.46 3.40
C CYS A 20 -11.02 9.32 2.00
N LEU A 21 -12.28 8.88 1.96
CA LEU A 21 -13.03 8.69 0.72
C LEU A 21 -13.25 10.02 -0.01
N GLU A 22 -13.65 11.08 0.71
CA GLU A 22 -13.89 12.40 0.14
C GLU A 22 -12.62 12.99 -0.48
N GLU A 23 -11.51 12.97 0.25
CA GLU A 23 -10.24 13.46 -0.26
C GLU A 23 -9.72 12.64 -1.43
N CYS A 24 -9.86 11.32 -1.37
CA CYS A 24 -9.51 10.43 -2.47
C CYS A 24 -10.34 10.76 -3.72
N GLN A 25 -11.66 10.90 -3.59
CA GLN A 25 -12.55 11.25 -4.71
C GLN A 25 -12.15 12.59 -5.32
N ARG A 26 -11.88 13.60 -4.51
CA ARG A 26 -11.44 14.93 -4.97
C ARG A 26 -10.18 14.85 -5.84
N GLN A 27 -9.18 14.09 -5.40
CA GLN A 27 -7.93 13.92 -6.16
C GLN A 27 -8.14 13.11 -7.44
N VAL A 28 -8.97 12.09 -7.37
CA VAL A 28 -9.34 11.26 -8.53
C VAL A 28 -10.04 12.09 -9.59
N ASP A 29 -11.00 12.92 -9.22
CA ASP A 29 -11.74 13.78 -10.15
C ASP A 29 -10.79 14.77 -10.84
N ALA A 30 -9.81 15.33 -10.11
CA ALA A 30 -8.81 16.21 -10.67
C ALA A 30 -7.93 15.49 -11.73
N VAL A 31 -7.48 14.27 -11.45
CA VAL A 31 -6.67 13.48 -12.41
C VAL A 31 -7.52 12.96 -13.57
N ALA A 32 -8.77 12.57 -13.32
CA ALA A 32 -9.70 12.10 -14.36
C ALA A 32 -10.02 13.20 -15.38
N ALA A 33 -10.10 14.44 -14.94
CA ALA A 33 -10.31 15.61 -15.83
C ALA A 33 -9.24 15.75 -16.91
N GLU A 34 -8.03 15.21 -16.71
CA GLU A 34 -6.98 15.17 -17.73
C GLU A 34 -7.26 14.15 -18.85
N GLY A 35 -8.23 13.26 -18.68
CA GLY A 35 -8.62 12.28 -19.69
C GLY A 35 -7.59 11.17 -19.96
N LYS A 36 -6.60 11.00 -19.08
CA LYS A 36 -5.54 9.97 -19.25
C LYS A 36 -5.88 8.62 -18.63
N TYR A 37 -6.71 8.63 -17.58
CA TYR A 37 -7.11 7.45 -16.80
C TYR A 37 -8.61 7.42 -16.57
N SER A 38 -9.16 6.23 -16.42
CA SER A 38 -10.50 6.02 -15.86
C SER A 38 -10.37 5.38 -14.48
N PHE A 39 -11.31 5.68 -13.59
CA PHE A 39 -11.26 5.26 -12.21
C PHE A 39 -12.58 4.62 -11.76
N PHE A 40 -12.49 3.67 -10.84
CA PHE A 40 -13.62 3.18 -10.08
C PHE A 40 -13.17 2.79 -8.66
N ILE A 41 -14.08 2.94 -7.69
CA ILE A 41 -13.77 2.72 -6.28
C ILE A 41 -14.36 1.39 -5.81
N ILE A 42 -13.59 0.64 -5.04
CA ILE A 42 -14.01 -0.56 -4.33
C ILE A 42 -13.75 -0.33 -2.85
N LEU A 43 -14.81 -0.42 -2.05
CA LEU A 43 -14.69 -0.47 -0.61
C LEU A 43 -14.55 -1.93 -0.18
N ASN A 44 -13.61 -2.23 0.72
CA ASN A 44 -13.37 -3.59 1.20
C ASN A 44 -13.11 -3.64 2.70
N ASP A 45 -13.36 -4.78 3.30
CA ASP A 45 -12.98 -5.05 4.68
C ASP A 45 -11.45 -5.17 4.79
N ALA A 46 -10.90 -4.59 5.85
CA ALA A 46 -9.47 -4.65 6.09
C ALA A 46 -8.99 -6.10 6.35
N GLY A 47 -7.84 -6.46 5.78
CA GLY A 47 -7.20 -7.75 5.99
C GLY A 47 -6.85 -8.48 4.70
N GLU A 48 -6.14 -9.61 4.85
CA GLU A 48 -5.62 -10.38 3.71
C GLU A 48 -6.73 -10.90 2.79
N GLU A 49 -7.83 -11.42 3.36
CA GLU A 49 -8.99 -11.92 2.60
C GLU A 49 -9.71 -10.79 1.85
N GLY A 50 -9.87 -9.63 2.48
CA GLY A 50 -10.45 -8.44 1.86
C GLY A 50 -9.61 -7.94 0.68
N TYR A 51 -8.29 -7.94 0.80
CA TYR A 51 -7.40 -7.56 -0.29
C TYR A 51 -7.52 -8.50 -1.49
N VAL A 52 -7.57 -9.81 -1.25
CA VAL A 52 -7.75 -10.82 -2.32
C VAL A 52 -9.09 -10.63 -3.02
N ALA A 53 -10.19 -10.53 -2.26
CA ALA A 53 -11.52 -10.34 -2.82
C ALA A 53 -11.63 -9.06 -3.66
N SER A 54 -11.02 -7.96 -3.19
CA SER A 54 -11.01 -6.68 -3.91
C SER A 54 -10.17 -6.73 -5.16
N TRP A 55 -9.02 -7.39 -5.11
CA TRP A 55 -8.21 -7.63 -6.30
C TRP A 55 -8.98 -8.43 -7.36
N GLU A 56 -9.65 -9.52 -6.97
CA GLU A 56 -10.45 -10.33 -7.90
C GLU A 56 -11.58 -9.51 -8.53
N LYS A 57 -12.30 -8.73 -7.72
CA LYS A 57 -13.37 -7.85 -8.18
C LYS A 57 -12.85 -6.81 -9.17
N ALA A 58 -11.75 -6.15 -8.84
CA ALA A 58 -11.12 -5.15 -9.71
C ALA A 58 -10.59 -5.76 -11.01
N THR A 59 -9.98 -6.94 -10.94
CA THR A 59 -9.51 -7.69 -12.12
C THR A 59 -10.66 -8.06 -13.06
N LYS A 60 -11.78 -8.55 -12.52
CA LYS A 60 -13.00 -8.84 -13.28
C LYS A 60 -13.59 -7.58 -13.94
N ALA A 61 -13.43 -6.43 -13.31
CA ALA A 61 -13.85 -5.13 -13.86
C ALA A 61 -12.86 -4.52 -14.86
N GLY A 62 -11.74 -5.21 -15.17
CA GLY A 62 -10.77 -4.80 -16.18
C GLY A 62 -9.78 -3.74 -15.68
N ALA A 63 -9.41 -3.74 -14.41
CA ALA A 63 -8.40 -2.83 -13.89
C ALA A 63 -6.99 -3.15 -14.42
N ASP A 64 -6.31 -2.14 -14.94
CA ASP A 64 -4.89 -2.20 -15.32
C ASP A 64 -3.98 -1.88 -14.13
N PHE A 65 -4.47 -1.07 -13.19
CA PHE A 65 -3.80 -0.66 -11.98
C PHE A 65 -4.71 -0.78 -10.77
N PHE A 66 -4.09 -1.04 -9.62
CA PHE A 66 -4.73 -1.17 -8.33
C PHE A 66 -4.09 -0.17 -7.36
N LEU A 67 -4.85 0.84 -6.93
CA LEU A 67 -4.43 1.80 -5.92
C LEU A 67 -5.07 1.45 -4.59
N TRP A 68 -4.28 0.91 -3.66
CA TRP A 68 -4.71 0.65 -2.29
C TRP A 68 -4.52 1.87 -1.41
N ILE A 69 -5.53 2.17 -0.60
CA ILE A 69 -5.52 3.26 0.36
C ILE A 69 -6.17 2.76 1.66
N ASP A 70 -5.48 2.92 2.78
CA ASP A 70 -6.05 2.62 4.09
C ASP A 70 -7.06 3.69 4.51
N HIS A 71 -8.13 3.25 5.18
CA HIS A 71 -9.32 4.04 5.51
C HIS A 71 -9.07 5.27 6.41
N ASP A 72 -8.02 5.24 7.22
CA ASP A 72 -7.68 6.27 8.19
C ASP A 72 -6.61 7.25 7.70
N LEU A 73 -6.34 7.25 6.40
CA LEU A 73 -5.40 8.16 5.79
C LEU A 73 -6.07 9.45 5.32
N ILE A 74 -5.40 10.56 5.58
CA ILE A 74 -5.64 11.81 4.88
C ILE A 74 -4.53 11.93 3.85
N LEU A 75 -4.88 11.80 2.57
CA LEU A 75 -3.91 11.92 1.48
C LEU A 75 -3.36 13.35 1.40
N SER A 76 -2.06 13.47 1.17
CA SER A 76 -1.44 14.75 0.84
C SER A 76 -1.94 15.24 -0.52
N GLU A 77 -2.00 16.54 -0.72
CA GLU A 77 -2.39 17.12 -2.01
C GLU A 77 -1.53 16.55 -3.15
N GLY A 78 -2.17 16.13 -4.25
CA GLY A 78 -1.50 15.57 -5.41
C GLY A 78 -0.95 14.14 -5.22
N ALA A 79 -1.26 13.43 -4.14
CA ALA A 79 -0.73 12.09 -3.88
C ALA A 79 -1.09 11.09 -4.99
N VAL A 80 -2.34 11.12 -5.49
CA VAL A 80 -2.78 10.24 -6.59
C VAL A 80 -2.03 10.57 -7.88
N ALA A 81 -1.91 11.85 -8.22
CA ALA A 81 -1.15 12.31 -9.39
C ALA A 81 0.33 11.89 -9.29
N CYS A 82 0.97 12.11 -8.15
CA CYS A 82 2.35 11.70 -7.87
C CYS A 82 2.58 10.21 -8.14
N LEU A 83 1.71 9.33 -7.65
CA LEU A 83 1.83 7.88 -7.87
C LEU A 83 1.71 7.52 -9.36
N LEU A 84 0.77 8.11 -10.07
CA LEU A 84 0.54 7.84 -11.49
C LEU A 84 1.67 8.40 -12.38
N GLU A 85 2.15 9.60 -12.12
CA GLU A 85 3.28 10.21 -12.83
C GLU A 85 4.56 9.38 -12.65
N ASN A 86 4.84 8.94 -11.42
CA ASN A 86 5.96 8.04 -11.15
C ASN A 86 5.77 6.67 -11.82
N SER A 87 4.54 6.18 -11.94
CA SER A 87 4.25 4.96 -12.69
C SER A 87 4.60 5.13 -14.18
N VAL A 88 4.23 6.27 -14.78
CA VAL A 88 4.62 6.61 -16.16
C VAL A 88 6.14 6.70 -16.29
N PHE A 89 6.81 7.43 -15.39
CA PHE A 89 8.27 7.55 -15.36
C PHE A 89 8.97 6.19 -15.31
N LEU A 90 8.44 5.26 -14.53
CA LEU A 90 8.90 3.88 -14.40
C LEU A 90 8.34 2.95 -15.48
N ARG A 91 7.71 3.48 -16.53
CA ARG A 91 7.10 2.73 -17.65
C ARG A 91 6.09 1.69 -17.17
N HIS A 92 5.37 1.99 -16.08
CA HIS A 92 4.40 1.10 -15.44
C HIS A 92 4.99 -0.25 -14.96
N LYS A 93 6.30 -0.32 -14.72
CA LYS A 93 7.02 -1.57 -14.40
C LYS A 93 7.44 -1.68 -12.92
N ALA A 94 6.79 -0.96 -12.02
CA ALA A 94 7.07 -1.02 -10.61
C ALA A 94 5.80 -0.97 -9.76
N VAL A 95 5.82 -1.65 -8.63
CA VAL A 95 4.94 -1.33 -7.50
C VAL A 95 5.48 -0.06 -6.86
N ILE A 96 4.61 0.91 -6.61
CA ILE A 96 4.98 2.20 -6.03
C ILE A 96 4.22 2.38 -4.73
N THR A 97 4.95 2.47 -3.61
CA THR A 97 4.36 2.75 -2.30
C THR A 97 4.55 4.21 -1.93
N GLY A 98 3.53 4.81 -1.31
CA GLY A 98 3.63 6.12 -0.69
C GLY A 98 4.16 6.04 0.74
N THR A 99 4.92 7.05 1.14
CA THR A 99 5.31 7.23 2.54
C THR A 99 4.20 7.96 3.28
N VAL A 100 3.86 7.49 4.48
CA VAL A 100 2.84 8.06 5.36
C VAL A 100 3.48 8.46 6.68
N SER A 101 3.15 9.66 7.17
CA SER A 101 3.61 10.17 8.45
C SER A 101 2.45 10.31 9.45
N ARG A 102 2.79 10.59 10.69
CA ARG A 102 1.88 11.15 11.69
C ARG A 102 1.87 12.68 11.62
N ALA A 103 1.00 13.28 12.41
CA ALA A 103 0.93 14.73 12.57
C ALA A 103 2.25 15.34 13.13
N ASP A 104 3.03 14.59 13.90
CA ASP A 104 4.35 14.97 14.40
C ASP A 104 5.48 14.80 13.37
N LYS A 105 5.14 14.46 12.12
CA LYS A 105 6.04 14.16 11.00
C LYS A 105 6.86 12.88 11.15
N SER A 106 6.63 12.06 12.16
CA SER A 106 7.28 10.75 12.25
C SER A 106 6.72 9.82 11.17
N LEU A 107 7.61 9.13 10.44
CA LEU A 107 7.22 8.20 9.39
C LEU A 107 6.68 6.90 10.00
N VAL A 108 5.57 6.38 9.45
CA VAL A 108 4.88 5.20 9.97
C VAL A 108 4.83 4.08 8.94
N PHE A 109 4.42 4.40 7.72
CA PHE A 109 4.28 3.45 6.61
C PHE A 109 5.09 3.92 5.40
N GLY A 110 5.43 2.98 4.52
CA GLY A 110 6.15 3.28 3.29
C GLY A 110 7.00 2.11 2.82
N GLY A 111 8.02 2.42 2.05
CA GLY A 111 9.01 1.43 1.64
C GLY A 111 9.98 1.07 2.74
N ARG A 112 10.49 -0.17 2.70
CA ARG A 112 11.41 -0.68 3.71
C ARG A 112 12.61 -1.37 3.10
N THR A 113 13.71 -1.35 3.82
CA THR A 113 14.89 -2.16 3.53
C THR A 113 14.56 -3.65 3.69
N ARG A 114 15.46 -4.54 3.22
CA ARG A 114 15.37 -6.00 3.45
C ARG A 114 15.25 -6.38 4.92
N ARG A 115 15.81 -5.55 5.83
CA ARG A 115 15.75 -5.77 7.29
C ARG A 115 14.51 -5.13 7.95
N GLY A 116 13.57 -4.57 7.15
CA GLY A 116 12.33 -3.96 7.62
C GLY A 116 12.46 -2.53 8.16
N ARG A 117 13.65 -1.91 8.07
CA ARG A 117 13.81 -0.51 8.42
C ARG A 117 13.05 0.35 7.40
N LEU A 118 12.22 1.27 7.88
CA LEU A 118 11.53 2.24 7.06
C LEU A 118 12.54 3.13 6.32
N LEU A 119 12.26 3.40 5.06
CA LEU A 119 13.06 4.29 4.22
C LEU A 119 12.50 5.70 4.31
N GLU A 120 13.38 6.66 4.36
CA GLU A 120 13.04 8.06 4.18
C GLU A 120 12.85 8.31 2.68
N PRO A 121 11.72 8.91 2.24
CA PRO A 121 11.49 9.17 0.82
C PRO A 121 12.41 10.28 0.34
N ASP A 122 12.89 10.16 -0.88
CA ASP A 122 13.52 11.29 -1.56
C ASP A 122 12.45 12.36 -1.86
N PRO A 123 12.74 13.66 -1.79
CA PRO A 123 11.74 14.69 -2.05
C PRO A 123 11.33 14.82 -3.53
N VAL A 124 12.11 14.28 -4.46
CA VAL A 124 11.95 14.54 -5.90
C VAL A 124 11.83 13.28 -6.75
N ILE A 125 12.60 12.24 -6.44
CA ILE A 125 12.68 11.03 -7.26
C ILE A 125 12.22 9.78 -6.52
N PRO A 126 11.62 8.79 -7.21
CA PRO A 126 11.31 7.50 -6.59
C PRO A 126 12.58 6.72 -6.28
N ILE A 127 12.63 6.12 -5.09
CA ILE A 127 13.77 5.32 -4.63
C ILE A 127 13.40 3.84 -4.48
N PRO A 128 14.35 2.90 -4.72
CA PRO A 128 14.05 1.48 -4.61
C PRO A 128 13.86 1.03 -3.15
N CYS A 129 12.93 0.08 -2.93
CA CYS A 129 12.74 -0.58 -1.66
C CYS A 129 12.72 -2.11 -1.81
N HIS A 130 12.87 -2.82 -0.69
CA HIS A 130 12.79 -4.30 -0.67
C HIS A 130 11.41 -4.78 -0.27
N LEU A 131 10.81 -4.12 0.72
CA LEU A 131 9.48 -4.37 1.22
C LEU A 131 8.71 -3.05 1.22
N PHE A 132 7.41 -3.11 1.28
CA PHE A 132 6.54 -1.94 1.33
C PHE A 132 5.30 -2.20 2.19
N ASP A 133 4.70 -1.15 2.69
CA ASP A 133 3.42 -1.19 3.37
C ASP A 133 2.29 -0.90 2.36
N MET A 134 1.11 -1.50 2.58
CA MET A 134 -0.06 -1.32 1.70
C MET A 134 -0.91 -0.10 2.07
N ALA A 135 -0.45 0.74 2.99
CA ALA A 135 -1.21 1.90 3.43
C ALA A 135 -1.57 2.85 2.28
N VAL A 136 -0.60 3.12 1.39
CA VAL A 136 -0.81 3.73 0.07
C VAL A 136 0.08 3.01 -0.92
N ALA A 137 -0.49 2.31 -1.90
CA ALA A 137 0.31 1.57 -2.86
C ALA A 137 -0.38 1.46 -4.23
N LEU A 138 0.32 1.87 -5.28
CA LEU A 138 -0.09 1.67 -6.67
C LEU A 138 0.60 0.43 -7.23
N VAL A 139 -0.19 -0.55 -7.62
CA VAL A 139 0.27 -1.84 -8.12
C VAL A 139 -0.21 -2.04 -9.56
N PRO A 140 0.68 -2.17 -10.53
CA PRO A 140 0.29 -2.51 -11.89
C PRO A 140 -0.14 -3.98 -11.99
N GLY A 141 -1.14 -4.26 -12.83
CA GLY A 141 -1.75 -5.59 -12.97
C GLY A 141 -0.73 -6.69 -13.30
N TYR A 142 0.31 -6.39 -14.06
CA TYR A 142 1.36 -7.36 -14.39
C TYR A 142 2.09 -7.92 -13.16
N ALA A 143 2.14 -7.18 -12.05
CA ALA A 143 2.80 -7.63 -10.82
C ALA A 143 2.17 -8.92 -10.29
N PHE A 144 0.85 -9.07 -10.45
CA PHE A 144 0.13 -10.30 -10.09
C PHE A 144 0.43 -11.45 -11.06
N SER A 145 0.49 -11.14 -12.36
CA SER A 145 0.81 -12.13 -13.39
C SER A 145 2.25 -12.66 -13.32
N SER A 146 3.13 -11.94 -12.63
CA SER A 146 4.53 -12.34 -12.39
C SER A 146 4.67 -13.36 -11.26
N LEU A 147 3.58 -13.70 -10.55
CA LEU A 147 3.56 -14.65 -9.45
C LEU A 147 2.90 -15.96 -9.89
N GLU A 148 3.39 -17.09 -9.38
CA GLU A 148 2.75 -18.40 -9.57
C GLU A 148 1.33 -18.40 -8.97
N ASN A 149 1.19 -17.76 -7.81
CA ASN A 149 -0.08 -17.54 -7.14
C ASN A 149 -0.24 -16.04 -6.83
N PRO A 150 -1.19 -15.32 -7.47
CA PRO A 150 -1.41 -13.90 -7.21
C PRO A 150 -1.72 -13.56 -5.74
N VAL A 151 -2.31 -14.48 -4.98
CA VAL A 151 -2.59 -14.31 -3.54
C VAL A 151 -1.28 -14.11 -2.75
N ASP A 152 -0.16 -14.64 -3.21
CA ASP A 152 1.14 -14.45 -2.58
C ASP A 152 1.60 -12.97 -2.53
N PHE A 153 1.03 -12.11 -3.37
CA PHE A 153 1.27 -10.67 -3.31
C PHE A 153 0.84 -10.07 -1.96
N PHE A 154 -0.27 -10.55 -1.42
CA PHE A 154 -0.88 -10.03 -0.19
C PHE A 154 -0.28 -10.64 1.10
N ARG A 155 0.68 -11.55 0.98
CA ARG A 155 1.35 -12.14 2.13
C ARG A 155 2.46 -11.25 2.66
N LYS A 156 2.32 -10.86 3.93
CA LYS A 156 3.36 -10.12 4.65
C LYS A 156 4.61 -11.00 4.83
N SER A 157 5.78 -10.39 4.85
CA SER A 157 7.02 -11.08 5.19
C SER A 157 7.02 -11.54 6.64
N LEU A 158 7.47 -12.76 6.91
CA LEU A 158 7.56 -13.33 8.26
C LEU A 158 8.47 -12.52 9.21
N LEU A 159 9.52 -11.93 8.67
CA LEU A 159 10.51 -11.19 9.47
C LEU A 159 10.22 -9.69 9.55
N ASN A 160 9.32 -9.21 8.71
CA ASN A 160 9.01 -7.79 8.57
C ASN A 160 7.56 -7.65 8.13
N TYR A 161 6.90 -6.63 8.57
CA TYR A 161 5.48 -6.39 8.31
C TYR A 161 5.19 -5.86 6.92
N GLY A 162 6.20 -5.74 6.08
CA GLY A 162 6.05 -5.25 4.71
C GLY A 162 5.66 -6.35 3.73
N TYR A 163 4.98 -5.95 2.69
CA TYR A 163 4.68 -6.77 1.52
C TYR A 163 5.86 -6.80 0.54
N GLY A 164 5.78 -7.58 -0.50
CA GLY A 164 6.70 -7.51 -1.62
C GLY A 164 7.83 -8.55 -1.63
N ASN A 165 7.93 -9.44 -0.64
CA ASN A 165 8.98 -10.46 -0.63
C ASN A 165 8.85 -11.45 -1.81
N LYS A 166 7.62 -11.83 -2.17
CA LYS A 166 7.36 -12.71 -3.32
C LYS A 166 7.55 -11.97 -4.63
N THR A 167 7.07 -10.72 -4.74
CA THR A 167 7.30 -9.87 -5.92
C THR A 167 8.79 -9.62 -6.16
N ALA A 168 9.60 -9.52 -5.08
CA ALA A 168 11.05 -9.44 -5.18
C ALA A 168 11.65 -10.64 -5.91
N LYS A 169 11.23 -11.85 -5.51
CA LYS A 169 11.69 -13.10 -6.11
C LYS A 169 11.25 -13.25 -7.56
N ALA A 170 10.08 -12.71 -7.90
CA ALA A 170 9.55 -12.68 -9.26
C ALA A 170 10.15 -11.56 -10.13
N GLY A 171 11.11 -10.77 -9.60
CA GLY A 171 11.75 -9.70 -10.36
C GLY A 171 10.93 -8.41 -10.52
N VAL A 172 9.81 -8.27 -9.80
CA VAL A 172 9.00 -7.06 -9.84
C VAL A 172 9.69 -5.93 -9.09
N ALA A 173 9.92 -4.80 -9.76
CA ALA A 173 10.48 -3.61 -9.15
C ALA A 173 9.53 -3.02 -8.10
N ARG A 174 10.09 -2.49 -7.01
CA ARG A 174 9.35 -1.85 -5.91
C ARG A 174 10.04 -0.54 -5.58
N MET A 175 9.26 0.52 -5.58
CA MET A 175 9.76 1.89 -5.43
C MET A 175 8.95 2.62 -4.35
N VAL A 176 9.57 3.54 -3.68
CA VAL A 176 8.93 4.53 -2.81
C VAL A 176 8.72 5.78 -3.64
N ALA A 177 7.51 6.30 -3.65
CA ALA A 177 7.21 7.58 -4.28
C ALA A 177 7.94 8.74 -3.58
N PRO A 178 8.21 9.84 -4.30
CA PRO A 178 8.78 11.03 -3.69
C PRO A 178 7.88 11.64 -2.61
N GLY A 179 8.50 12.16 -1.57
CA GLY A 179 7.83 12.89 -0.50
C GLY A 179 6.92 12.04 0.39
N VAL A 180 6.11 12.72 1.19
CA VAL A 180 5.12 12.11 2.09
C VAL A 180 3.74 12.26 1.45
N LEU A 181 3.08 11.13 1.17
CA LEU A 181 1.83 11.09 0.43
C LEU A 181 0.57 11.02 1.30
N GLY A 182 0.72 11.00 2.62
CA GLY A 182 -0.43 11.03 3.51
C GLY A 182 -0.07 11.13 4.98
N VAL A 183 -1.08 11.41 5.79
CA VAL A 183 -0.99 11.49 7.25
C VAL A 183 -2.00 10.53 7.86
N THR A 184 -1.61 9.84 8.93
CA THR A 184 -2.48 8.93 9.69
C THR A 184 -2.39 9.21 11.19
N GLY A 185 -3.49 8.96 11.91
CA GLY A 185 -3.49 8.91 13.38
C GLY A 185 -2.99 7.57 13.94
N ARG A 186 -2.87 6.54 13.09
CA ARG A 186 -2.52 5.17 13.50
C ARG A 186 -1.05 5.01 13.84
N ASN A 187 -0.78 4.16 14.82
CA ASN A 187 0.56 3.67 15.06
C ASN A 187 0.89 2.50 14.12
N ALA A 188 2.12 2.48 13.57
CA ALA A 188 2.60 1.27 12.92
C ALA A 188 2.52 0.10 13.90
N GLU A 189 1.99 -1.03 13.45
CA GLU A 189 2.02 -2.25 14.27
C GLU A 189 3.48 -2.58 14.63
N ILE A 190 3.81 -2.47 15.90
CA ILE A 190 5.09 -2.96 16.41
C ILE A 190 4.88 -4.43 16.71
N PRO A 191 5.58 -5.35 16.04
CA PRO A 191 5.46 -6.76 16.39
C PRO A 191 5.77 -7.00 17.84
N ALA A 192 5.05 -7.94 18.44
CA ALA A 192 5.20 -8.26 19.85
C ALA A 192 6.66 -8.54 20.27
N TRP A 193 7.49 -9.12 19.37
CA TRP A 193 8.90 -9.38 19.67
C TRP A 193 9.80 -8.14 19.71
N LYS A 194 9.37 -7.02 19.09
CA LYS A 194 10.06 -5.71 19.16
C LYS A 194 9.43 -4.78 20.19
N ASN A 195 8.20 -5.06 20.62
CA ASN A 195 7.55 -4.24 21.62
C ASN A 195 8.14 -4.56 23.01
N PRO A 196 8.77 -3.60 23.69
CA PRO A 196 9.35 -3.83 25.03
C PRO A 196 8.30 -4.20 26.07
N GLU A 197 7.06 -3.77 25.89
CA GLU A 197 5.94 -4.03 26.80
C GLU A 197 5.30 -5.42 26.59
N SER A 198 5.61 -6.10 25.50
CA SER A 198 5.08 -7.44 25.21
C SER A 198 5.74 -8.49 26.07
N THR A 199 4.93 -9.35 26.66
CA THR A 199 5.37 -10.52 27.42
C THR A 199 6.08 -11.55 26.54
N MET A 200 6.92 -12.40 27.13
CA MET A 200 7.56 -13.51 26.41
C MET A 200 6.54 -14.45 25.74
N ARG A 201 5.37 -14.65 26.37
CA ARG A 201 4.29 -15.47 25.82
C ARG A 201 3.70 -14.86 24.55
N GLU A 202 3.47 -13.55 24.53
CA GLU A 202 2.99 -12.82 23.34
C GLU A 202 4.02 -12.84 22.22
N LYS A 203 5.31 -12.65 22.57
CA LYS A 203 6.42 -12.73 21.62
C LYS A 203 6.50 -14.11 20.96
N THR A 204 6.40 -15.16 21.75
CA THR A 204 6.41 -16.56 21.25
C THR A 204 5.17 -16.88 20.44
N ALA A 205 3.98 -16.48 20.92
CA ALA A 205 2.72 -16.70 20.20
C ALA A 205 2.71 -15.97 18.86
N TRP A 206 3.25 -14.75 18.81
CA TRP A 206 3.39 -14.00 17.57
C TRP A 206 4.35 -14.72 16.60
N LEU A 207 5.49 -15.19 17.08
CA LEU A 207 6.47 -15.93 16.28
C LEU A 207 5.87 -17.22 15.71
N LEU A 208 5.17 -18.00 16.54
CA LEU A 208 4.50 -19.23 16.10
C LEU A 208 3.40 -18.96 15.06
N ARG A 209 2.56 -17.95 15.25
CA ARG A 209 1.56 -17.56 14.25
C ARG A 209 2.19 -17.12 12.93
N SER A 210 3.41 -16.57 12.98
CA SER A 210 4.14 -16.12 11.78
C SER A 210 4.80 -17.28 11.02
N ILE A 211 5.05 -18.42 11.68
CA ILE A 211 5.68 -19.61 11.10
C ILE A 211 4.64 -20.56 10.50
N PHE A 212 3.45 -20.64 11.10
CA PHE A 212 2.42 -21.61 10.74
C PHE A 212 1.24 -21.02 9.94
N LYS A 213 1.36 -19.79 9.43
CA LYS A 213 0.54 -19.22 8.37
C LYS A 213 1.36 -19.21 7.07
#